data_2e67099af6b7c64dee71c0172cdb022e
#
_entry.id   2e67099af6b7c64dee71c0172cdb022e
#
_cell.length_a   1.000
_cell.length_b   1.000
_cell.length_c   1.000
_cell.angle_alpha   90.00
_cell.angle_beta   90.00
_cell.angle_gamma   90.00
#
_symmetry.space_group_name_H-M   'P 1'
#
loop_
_entity.id
_entity.type
_entity.pdbx_description
1 polymer ?
#
loop_
_entity_poly.entity_id
_entity_poly.type
_entity_poly.pdbx_seq_one_letter_code
_entity_poly.pdbx_strand_id
1 'polypeptide(L)'
;MARKTALAHGKTYTRGEMGGYMIGMFGQNLIYQIVNTGLYFYFQNVICLPAMALGWIFMLARVWDAVNDPIMGTFVDRTHTRWGKCRPYLIFGPPVIMVVTIAAFLNSNYADATTTSGRIAIIAWAGISYILWGMTYTVCDIPLWGLTSVMTEDESDRAKALSLARIAAGFAGVGVMIVQVAQAVGSTFEASGLSHSEAQRRGFIVTAIGFTVLSTILFEFAGLFTKERVAGSEEHYTVKENFRIMWKNLPFRQILISGILRSPIQLLLINAMTVVTYYYANGDIMNVFGKNGLNKGILINMVLIGGMMFVGNFLGMGIMPGLMKRFEKKNLYNFATLVGALPYAFMFVLYLMAGGDVKPLVWGIPFSVCIFLSGAAQGALNVLQSVMIADCVDYEEYTNGIRTDGVFFSGQSFITKLSSGIAALISSAVFGYVGYSGANVDKLNDALHAGADFLTYDGGTGAGKYAAAMMFLISIPPAIGMALAAIPTWKYALSDAEHTRILDELVARRAAAEAGEEAPAVPEVPAE
;
A
#
# COMPACT_ATOMS: atom_id res chain seq x y z
N MET A 1 25.78 0.85 40.03
CA MET A 1 25.80 -0.49 39.39
C MET A 1 24.58 -1.25 39.80
N ALA A 2 23.46 -1.07 39.07
CA ALA A 2 22.22 -1.80 39.34
C ALA A 2 22.31 -3.18 38.69
N ARG A 3 22.19 -4.19 39.50
CA ARG A 3 22.12 -5.61 39.13
C ARG A 3 20.91 -5.79 38.20
N LYS A 4 21.12 -5.99 36.90
CA LYS A 4 20.09 -6.53 36.03
C LYS A 4 19.71 -7.92 36.56
N THR A 5 18.61 -8.01 37.25
CA THR A 5 17.94 -9.28 37.55
C THR A 5 17.65 -9.89 36.18
N ALA A 6 18.29 -11.00 35.88
CA ALA A 6 17.94 -11.84 34.74
C ALA A 6 16.51 -12.35 34.98
N LEU A 7 15.52 -11.68 34.39
CA LEU A 7 14.19 -12.22 34.24
C LEU A 7 14.34 -13.54 33.46
N ALA A 8 13.78 -14.61 33.98
CA ALA A 8 13.75 -15.90 33.33
C ALA A 8 13.29 -15.67 31.88
N HIS A 9 14.11 -16.05 30.92
CA HIS A 9 13.77 -15.91 29.48
C HIS A 9 12.49 -16.68 29.22
N GLY A 10 11.39 -15.98 28.98
CA GLY A 10 10.15 -16.56 28.51
C GLY A 10 10.38 -17.36 27.24
N LYS A 11 9.48 -18.27 26.90
CA LYS A 11 9.58 -19.08 25.68
C LYS A 11 9.66 -18.18 24.45
N THR A 12 10.74 -18.27 23.68
CA THR A 12 10.97 -17.47 22.47
C THR A 12 11.23 -18.35 21.25
N TYR A 13 11.20 -17.76 20.07
CA TYR A 13 11.40 -18.45 18.80
C TYR A 13 12.87 -18.81 18.54
N THR A 14 13.09 -19.84 17.74
CA THR A 14 14.42 -20.21 17.23
C THR A 14 14.80 -19.42 15.99
N ARG A 15 16.09 -19.41 15.63
CA ARG A 15 16.56 -18.78 14.36
C ARG A 15 15.90 -19.39 13.11
N GLY A 16 15.63 -20.71 13.13
CA GLY A 16 14.95 -21.38 12.01
C GLY A 16 13.50 -20.93 11.85
N GLU A 17 12.79 -20.79 12.95
CA GLU A 17 11.41 -20.29 12.96
C GLU A 17 11.34 -18.83 12.47
N MET A 18 12.28 -17.99 12.91
CA MET A 18 12.37 -16.62 12.41
C MET A 18 12.69 -16.59 10.90
N GLY A 19 13.60 -17.44 10.43
CA GLY A 19 13.90 -17.58 8.99
C GLY A 19 12.66 -17.99 8.19
N GLY A 20 11.91 -19.00 8.67
CA GLY A 20 10.65 -19.42 8.05
C GLY A 20 9.60 -18.30 8.02
N TYR A 21 9.48 -17.54 9.11
CA TYR A 21 8.58 -16.40 9.19
C TYR A 21 8.96 -15.29 8.19
N MET A 22 10.25 -14.94 8.08
CA MET A 22 10.72 -13.93 7.13
C MET A 22 10.48 -14.35 5.67
N ILE A 23 10.75 -15.62 5.34
CA ILE A 23 10.48 -16.16 3.99
C ILE A 23 8.98 -16.10 3.70
N GLY A 24 8.14 -16.47 4.67
CA GLY A 24 6.69 -16.37 4.54
C GLY A 24 6.19 -14.94 4.35
N MET A 25 6.74 -13.98 5.10
CA MET A 25 6.45 -12.55 4.93
C MET A 25 6.85 -12.03 3.54
N PHE A 26 8.01 -12.47 3.03
CA PHE A 26 8.42 -12.16 1.67
C PHE A 26 7.42 -12.72 0.63
N GLY A 27 7.05 -14.01 0.75
CA GLY A 27 6.10 -14.66 -0.16
C GLY A 27 4.73 -13.99 -0.17
N GLN A 28 4.17 -13.71 1.01
CA GLN A 28 2.88 -13.04 1.16
C GLN A 28 2.89 -11.64 0.51
N ASN A 29 3.92 -10.83 0.80
CA ASN A 29 4.02 -9.49 0.22
C ASN A 29 4.30 -9.53 -1.29
N LEU A 30 4.96 -10.58 -1.80
CA LEU A 30 5.13 -10.77 -3.24
C LEU A 30 3.77 -10.99 -3.93
N ILE A 31 2.89 -11.85 -3.37
CA ILE A 31 1.50 -12.01 -3.86
C ILE A 31 0.74 -10.67 -3.83
N TYR A 32 0.91 -9.89 -2.75
CA TYR A 32 0.28 -8.57 -2.64
C TYR A 32 0.70 -7.64 -3.78
N GLN A 33 1.99 -7.59 -4.11
CA GLN A 33 2.50 -6.73 -5.20
C GLN A 33 2.04 -7.19 -6.58
N ILE A 34 1.95 -8.52 -6.82
CA ILE A 34 1.42 -9.09 -8.05
C ILE A 34 0.01 -8.55 -8.34
N VAL A 35 -0.84 -8.49 -7.32
CA VAL A 35 -2.22 -8.05 -7.49
C VAL A 35 -2.33 -6.53 -7.43
N ASN A 36 -1.70 -5.89 -6.46
CA ASN A 36 -1.82 -4.45 -6.27
C ASN A 36 -1.27 -3.64 -7.45
N THR A 37 -0.17 -4.10 -8.06
CA THR A 37 0.46 -3.43 -9.21
C THR A 37 0.16 -4.16 -10.52
N GLY A 38 0.39 -5.48 -10.55
CA GLY A 38 0.28 -6.27 -11.77
C GLY A 38 -1.16 -6.38 -12.27
N LEU A 39 -2.11 -6.68 -11.40
CA LEU A 39 -3.52 -6.83 -11.79
C LEU A 39 -4.16 -5.50 -12.16
N TYR A 40 -3.82 -4.40 -11.44
CA TYR A 40 -4.29 -3.08 -11.81
C TYR A 40 -3.84 -2.70 -13.22
N PHE A 41 -2.55 -2.87 -13.50
CA PHE A 41 -1.99 -2.62 -14.83
C PHE A 41 -2.64 -3.52 -15.90
N TYR A 42 -2.80 -4.80 -15.60
CA TYR A 42 -3.43 -5.78 -16.49
C TYR A 42 -4.85 -5.38 -16.86
N PHE A 43 -5.68 -5.03 -15.87
CA PHE A 43 -7.06 -4.61 -16.11
C PHE A 43 -7.15 -3.32 -16.92
N GLN A 44 -6.27 -2.37 -16.67
CA GLN A 44 -6.30 -1.07 -17.31
C GLN A 44 -5.74 -1.09 -18.74
N ASN A 45 -4.60 -1.77 -18.94
CA ASN A 45 -3.78 -1.58 -20.13
C ASN A 45 -3.73 -2.82 -21.05
N VAL A 46 -4.04 -4.01 -20.53
CA VAL A 46 -3.96 -5.25 -21.31
C VAL A 46 -5.35 -5.73 -21.71
N ILE A 47 -6.28 -5.89 -20.76
CA ILE A 47 -7.66 -6.26 -21.08
C ILE A 47 -8.57 -5.05 -21.28
N CYS A 48 -8.04 -3.86 -21.15
CA CYS A 48 -8.67 -2.59 -21.53
C CYS A 48 -10.06 -2.37 -20.91
N LEU A 49 -10.20 -2.61 -19.59
CA LEU A 49 -11.47 -2.33 -18.90
C LEU A 49 -11.82 -0.84 -18.96
N PRO A 50 -13.12 -0.49 -18.99
CA PRO A 50 -13.54 0.90 -18.85
C PRO A 50 -13.01 1.51 -17.55
N ALA A 51 -12.36 2.68 -17.65
CA ALA A 51 -11.68 3.30 -16.51
C ALA A 51 -12.61 3.47 -15.29
N MET A 52 -13.84 3.95 -15.49
CA MET A 52 -14.79 4.10 -14.38
C MET A 52 -15.18 2.77 -13.72
N ALA A 53 -15.31 1.69 -14.51
CA ALA A 53 -15.56 0.36 -13.95
C ALA A 53 -14.39 -0.09 -13.08
N LEU A 54 -13.15 0.12 -13.56
CA LEU A 54 -11.94 -0.17 -12.80
C LEU A 54 -11.90 0.59 -11.47
N GLY A 55 -12.16 1.90 -11.50
CA GLY A 55 -12.18 2.73 -10.30
C GLY A 55 -13.18 2.25 -9.25
N TRP A 56 -14.40 1.90 -9.68
CA TRP A 56 -15.41 1.37 -8.78
C TRP A 56 -15.06 -0.01 -8.24
N ILE A 57 -14.50 -0.92 -9.06
CA ILE A 57 -14.05 -2.23 -8.60
C ILE A 57 -13.03 -2.08 -7.46
N PHE A 58 -12.00 -1.24 -7.67
CA PHE A 58 -10.97 -1.05 -6.65
C PHE A 58 -11.51 -0.33 -5.41
N MET A 59 -12.35 0.68 -5.56
CA MET A 59 -12.95 1.38 -4.41
C MET A 59 -13.85 0.47 -3.58
N LEU A 60 -14.78 -0.25 -4.22
CA LEU A 60 -15.71 -1.15 -3.53
C LEU A 60 -14.98 -2.28 -2.81
N ALA A 61 -13.92 -2.84 -3.42
CA ALA A 61 -13.09 -3.84 -2.78
C ALA A 61 -12.41 -3.28 -1.51
N ARG A 62 -11.90 -2.05 -1.52
CA ARG A 62 -11.30 -1.42 -0.33
C ARG A 62 -12.29 -1.14 0.78
N VAL A 63 -13.52 -0.73 0.42
CA VAL A 63 -14.61 -0.59 1.40
C VAL A 63 -14.97 -1.95 1.99
N TRP A 64 -15.00 -2.99 1.16
CA TRP A 64 -15.24 -4.36 1.61
C TRP A 64 -14.13 -4.86 2.56
N ASP A 65 -12.86 -4.62 2.24
CA ASP A 65 -11.73 -4.97 3.10
C ASP A 65 -11.88 -4.37 4.51
N ALA A 66 -12.35 -3.12 4.60
CA ALA A 66 -12.56 -2.44 5.87
C ALA A 66 -13.58 -3.15 6.78
N VAL A 67 -14.54 -3.87 6.19
CA VAL A 67 -15.54 -4.67 6.93
C VAL A 67 -15.01 -6.09 7.17
N ASN A 68 -14.35 -6.67 6.18
CA ASN A 68 -13.86 -8.04 6.21
C ASN A 68 -12.71 -8.25 7.22
N ASP A 69 -11.79 -7.28 7.35
CA ASP A 69 -10.62 -7.40 8.23
C ASP A 69 -11.01 -7.66 9.72
N PRO A 70 -11.90 -6.87 10.35
CA PRO A 70 -12.33 -7.13 11.73
C PRO A 70 -13.09 -8.45 11.90
N ILE A 71 -13.86 -8.85 10.88
CA ILE A 71 -14.58 -10.12 10.87
C ILE A 71 -13.56 -11.27 10.93
N MET A 72 -12.55 -11.22 10.06
CA MET A 72 -11.50 -12.23 10.01
C MET A 72 -10.64 -12.25 11.29
N GLY A 73 -10.32 -11.08 11.85
CA GLY A 73 -9.66 -11.00 13.17
C GLY A 73 -10.42 -11.78 14.23
N THR A 74 -11.73 -11.60 14.30
CA THR A 74 -12.60 -12.33 15.23
C THR A 74 -12.60 -13.84 14.97
N PHE A 75 -12.62 -14.28 13.70
CA PHE A 75 -12.53 -15.71 13.37
C PHE A 75 -11.20 -16.32 13.80
N VAL A 76 -10.09 -15.64 13.54
CA VAL A 76 -8.75 -16.09 13.93
C VAL A 76 -8.65 -16.22 15.44
N ASP A 77 -9.15 -15.24 16.20
CA ASP A 77 -9.10 -15.26 17.67
C ASP A 77 -9.95 -16.36 18.29
N ARG A 78 -11.06 -16.73 17.66
CA ARG A 78 -11.91 -17.86 18.08
C ARG A 78 -11.41 -19.22 17.63
N THR A 79 -10.36 -19.27 16.83
CA THR A 79 -9.82 -20.53 16.31
C THR A 79 -8.92 -21.20 17.33
N HIS A 80 -9.28 -22.41 17.74
CA HIS A 80 -8.51 -23.25 18.65
C HIS A 80 -8.27 -24.61 17.97
N THR A 81 -7.08 -24.80 17.45
CA THR A 81 -6.69 -26.07 16.81
C THR A 81 -5.43 -26.66 17.43
N ARG A 82 -5.16 -27.95 17.13
CA ARG A 82 -3.90 -28.60 17.53
C ARG A 82 -2.64 -27.94 16.96
N TRP A 83 -2.78 -27.11 15.93
CA TRP A 83 -1.66 -26.38 15.32
C TRP A 83 -1.52 -24.95 15.84
N GLY A 84 -2.46 -24.48 16.66
CA GLY A 84 -2.57 -23.09 17.13
C GLY A 84 -3.75 -22.36 16.51
N LYS A 85 -3.79 -21.02 16.65
CA LYS A 85 -4.85 -20.18 16.12
C LYS A 85 -4.52 -19.57 14.76
N CYS A 86 -3.25 -19.21 14.50
CA CYS A 86 -2.80 -18.54 13.27
C CYS A 86 -2.34 -19.54 12.19
N ARG A 87 -1.58 -20.56 12.59
CA ARG A 87 -0.93 -21.51 11.67
C ARG A 87 -1.87 -22.24 10.72
N PRO A 88 -3.09 -22.69 11.10
CA PRO A 88 -4.00 -23.34 10.14
C PRO A 88 -4.29 -22.48 8.92
N TYR A 89 -4.50 -21.19 9.12
CA TYR A 89 -4.73 -20.23 8.03
C TYR A 89 -3.50 -20.04 7.13
N LEU A 90 -2.30 -20.08 7.72
CA LEU A 90 -1.03 -19.93 6.99
C LEU A 90 -0.60 -21.21 6.25
N ILE A 91 -1.18 -22.35 6.55
CA ILE A 91 -0.92 -23.62 5.85
C ILE A 91 -1.96 -23.86 4.73
N PHE A 92 -3.25 -23.65 5.02
CA PHE A 92 -4.31 -23.97 4.08
C PHE A 92 -4.79 -22.78 3.23
N GLY A 93 -4.52 -21.56 3.67
CA GLY A 93 -4.93 -20.35 2.97
C GLY A 93 -4.12 -20.00 1.72
N PRO A 94 -2.77 -20.07 1.72
CA PRO A 94 -1.97 -19.69 0.57
C PRO A 94 -2.33 -20.42 -0.73
N PRO A 95 -2.61 -21.74 -0.76
CA PRO A 95 -3.10 -22.42 -1.98
C PRO A 95 -4.44 -21.86 -2.49
N VAL A 96 -5.33 -21.45 -1.59
CA VAL A 96 -6.61 -20.83 -1.99
C VAL A 96 -6.37 -19.45 -2.62
N ILE A 97 -5.50 -18.64 -2.00
CA ILE A 97 -5.10 -17.33 -2.57
C ILE A 97 -4.47 -17.54 -3.95
N MET A 98 -3.63 -18.56 -4.14
CA MET A 98 -3.03 -18.91 -5.42
C MET A 98 -4.09 -19.13 -6.49
N VAL A 99 -5.08 -19.97 -6.23
CA VAL A 99 -6.15 -20.28 -7.20
C VAL A 99 -6.93 -19.01 -7.56
N VAL A 100 -7.30 -18.20 -6.56
CA VAL A 100 -8.07 -16.96 -6.78
C VAL A 100 -7.23 -15.90 -7.51
N THR A 101 -5.93 -15.79 -7.20
CA THR A 101 -5.02 -14.87 -7.90
C THR A 101 -4.91 -15.26 -9.37
N ILE A 102 -4.69 -16.53 -9.69
CA ILE A 102 -4.63 -17.02 -11.08
C ILE A 102 -5.96 -16.75 -11.78
N ALA A 103 -7.10 -17.04 -11.13
CA ALA A 103 -8.43 -16.80 -11.69
C ALA A 103 -8.67 -15.32 -12.04
N ALA A 104 -8.12 -14.37 -11.27
CA ALA A 104 -8.24 -12.95 -11.55
C ALA A 104 -7.55 -12.54 -12.86
N PHE A 105 -6.45 -13.21 -13.25
CA PHE A 105 -5.78 -12.98 -14.53
C PHE A 105 -6.42 -13.76 -15.71
N LEU A 106 -7.29 -14.75 -15.44
CA LEU A 106 -8.01 -15.50 -16.48
C LEU A 106 -9.24 -14.71 -16.97
N ASN A 107 -8.99 -13.55 -17.58
CA ASN A 107 -10.04 -12.69 -18.14
C ASN A 107 -9.76 -12.43 -19.63
N SER A 108 -10.81 -12.00 -20.37
CA SER A 108 -10.73 -11.70 -21.80
C SER A 108 -10.57 -10.19 -22.03
N ASN A 109 -10.05 -9.80 -23.21
CA ASN A 109 -9.98 -8.40 -23.58
C ASN A 109 -11.40 -7.83 -23.73
N TYR A 110 -11.64 -6.70 -23.08
CA TYR A 110 -12.93 -6.00 -23.12
C TYR A 110 -13.24 -5.44 -24.52
N ALA A 111 -12.22 -5.02 -25.27
CA ALA A 111 -12.37 -4.49 -26.63
C ALA A 111 -12.88 -5.53 -27.62
N ASP A 112 -12.50 -6.81 -27.44
CA ASP A 112 -12.91 -7.92 -28.30
C ASP A 112 -14.37 -8.35 -28.09
N ALA A 113 -14.99 -7.94 -26.98
CA ALA A 113 -16.37 -8.32 -26.69
C ALA A 113 -17.36 -7.59 -27.59
N THR A 114 -18.05 -8.34 -28.45
CA THR A 114 -19.03 -7.80 -29.43
C THR A 114 -20.41 -7.60 -28.80
N THR A 115 -20.73 -8.31 -27.73
CA THR A 115 -22.06 -8.27 -27.08
C THR A 115 -22.00 -7.51 -25.76
N THR A 116 -23.11 -6.82 -25.41
CA THR A 116 -23.24 -6.14 -24.12
C THR A 116 -23.15 -7.11 -22.94
N SER A 117 -23.72 -8.30 -23.07
CA SER A 117 -23.63 -9.35 -22.03
C SER A 117 -22.17 -9.83 -21.83
N GLY A 118 -21.41 -10.00 -22.90
CA GLY A 118 -19.98 -10.34 -22.82
C GLY A 118 -19.17 -9.26 -22.09
N ARG A 119 -19.40 -7.99 -22.40
CA ARG A 119 -18.75 -6.86 -21.71
C ARG A 119 -19.08 -6.81 -20.22
N ILE A 120 -20.36 -7.02 -19.86
CA ILE A 120 -20.78 -7.09 -18.45
C ILE A 120 -20.12 -8.28 -17.75
N ALA A 121 -20.05 -9.44 -18.40
CA ALA A 121 -19.41 -10.63 -17.82
C ALA A 121 -17.92 -10.40 -17.54
N ILE A 122 -17.18 -9.72 -18.42
CA ILE A 122 -15.76 -9.38 -18.23
C ILE A 122 -15.58 -8.44 -17.01
N ILE A 123 -16.39 -7.40 -16.91
CA ILE A 123 -16.37 -6.47 -15.76
C ILE A 123 -16.74 -7.19 -14.47
N ALA A 124 -17.79 -7.99 -14.49
CA ALA A 124 -18.26 -8.75 -13.33
C ALA A 124 -17.20 -9.75 -12.85
N TRP A 125 -16.54 -10.47 -13.78
CA TRP A 125 -15.44 -11.37 -13.44
C TRP A 125 -14.28 -10.64 -12.80
N ALA A 126 -13.87 -9.49 -13.34
CA ALA A 126 -12.81 -8.67 -12.75
C ALA A 126 -13.16 -8.21 -11.32
N GLY A 127 -14.41 -7.75 -11.10
CA GLY A 127 -14.87 -7.32 -9.80
C GLY A 127 -14.96 -8.45 -8.78
N ILE A 128 -15.62 -9.56 -9.16
CA ILE A 128 -15.80 -10.72 -8.28
C ILE A 128 -14.45 -11.35 -7.92
N SER A 129 -13.58 -11.58 -8.90
CA SER A 129 -12.26 -12.19 -8.66
C SER A 129 -11.38 -11.30 -7.76
N TYR A 130 -11.42 -9.98 -7.93
CA TYR A 130 -10.67 -9.05 -7.10
C TYR A 130 -11.19 -8.98 -5.65
N ILE A 131 -12.52 -8.96 -5.46
CA ILE A 131 -13.12 -9.00 -4.12
C ILE A 131 -12.83 -10.33 -3.43
N LEU A 132 -12.99 -11.46 -4.14
CA LEU A 132 -12.64 -12.79 -3.61
C LEU A 132 -11.16 -12.88 -3.24
N TRP A 133 -10.29 -12.26 -4.05
CA TRP A 133 -8.88 -12.20 -3.73
C TRP A 133 -8.65 -11.42 -2.41
N GLY A 134 -9.25 -10.24 -2.24
CA GLY A 134 -9.17 -9.47 -1.00
C GLY A 134 -9.62 -10.27 0.22
N MET A 135 -10.77 -10.98 0.10
CA MET A 135 -11.29 -11.84 1.16
C MET A 135 -10.30 -12.96 1.56
N THR A 136 -9.83 -13.73 0.57
CA THR A 136 -8.91 -14.85 0.81
C THR A 136 -7.54 -14.38 1.29
N TYR A 137 -7.06 -13.23 0.80
CA TYR A 137 -5.82 -12.61 1.24
C TYR A 137 -5.89 -12.21 2.71
N THR A 138 -6.96 -11.55 3.14
CA THR A 138 -7.16 -11.12 4.54
C THR A 138 -7.20 -12.32 5.50
N VAL A 139 -7.74 -13.47 5.07
CA VAL A 139 -7.75 -14.74 5.84
C VAL A 139 -6.35 -15.16 6.27
N CYS A 140 -5.32 -14.84 5.49
CA CYS A 140 -3.93 -15.18 5.79
C CYS A 140 -3.10 -13.99 6.29
N ASP A 141 -3.42 -12.77 5.85
CA ASP A 141 -2.67 -11.56 6.24
C ASP A 141 -2.77 -11.29 7.74
N ILE A 142 -3.98 -11.31 8.30
CA ILE A 142 -4.21 -11.08 9.73
C ILE A 142 -3.46 -12.09 10.60
N PRO A 143 -3.58 -13.43 10.40
CA PRO A 143 -2.83 -14.39 11.19
C PRO A 143 -1.32 -14.27 11.00
N LEU A 144 -0.83 -13.87 9.83
CA LEU A 144 0.60 -13.72 9.57
C LEU A 144 1.22 -12.60 10.42
N TRP A 145 0.58 -11.43 10.48
CA TRP A 145 1.02 -10.33 11.34
C TRP A 145 0.80 -10.67 12.83
N GLY A 146 -0.32 -11.31 13.17
CA GLY A 146 -0.64 -11.77 14.52
C GLY A 146 0.30 -12.84 15.05
N LEU A 147 0.96 -13.59 14.17
CA LEU A 147 1.86 -14.68 14.55
C LEU A 147 3.00 -14.21 15.46
N THR A 148 3.50 -12.99 15.30
CA THR A 148 4.56 -12.42 16.14
C THR A 148 4.17 -12.34 17.62
N SER A 149 2.91 -12.08 17.93
CA SER A 149 2.41 -11.98 19.31
C SER A 149 2.27 -13.33 20.01
N VAL A 150 2.13 -14.41 19.23
CA VAL A 150 1.99 -15.78 19.78
C VAL A 150 3.26 -16.63 19.65
N MET A 151 4.29 -16.15 18.93
CA MET A 151 5.58 -16.84 18.83
C MET A 151 6.49 -16.61 20.03
N THR A 152 6.37 -15.49 20.75
CA THR A 152 7.24 -15.13 21.87
C THR A 152 6.51 -14.32 22.94
N GLU A 153 6.90 -14.56 24.19
CA GLU A 153 6.47 -13.77 25.36
C GLU A 153 7.35 -12.52 25.56
N ASP A 154 8.57 -12.53 24.99
CA ASP A 154 9.53 -11.44 25.17
C ASP A 154 9.23 -10.28 24.21
N GLU A 155 9.00 -9.07 24.76
CA GLU A 155 8.69 -7.86 23.99
C GLU A 155 9.83 -7.43 23.05
N SER A 156 11.10 -7.60 23.49
CA SER A 156 12.27 -7.26 22.68
C SER A 156 12.37 -8.16 21.45
N ASP A 157 12.13 -9.48 21.65
CA ASP A 157 12.14 -10.44 20.55
C ASP A 157 10.94 -10.25 19.62
N ARG A 158 9.76 -9.84 20.13
CA ARG A 158 8.59 -9.45 19.33
C ARG A 158 8.91 -8.24 18.46
N ALA A 159 9.52 -7.20 19.04
CA ALA A 159 9.91 -6.01 18.30
C ALA A 159 10.94 -6.33 17.20
N LYS A 160 11.92 -7.21 17.47
CA LYS A 160 12.87 -7.70 16.46
C LYS A 160 12.16 -8.47 15.35
N ALA A 161 11.22 -9.37 15.70
CA ALA A 161 10.45 -10.14 14.72
C ALA A 161 9.67 -9.24 13.79
N LEU A 162 8.96 -8.22 14.31
CA LEU A 162 8.23 -7.24 13.52
C LEU A 162 9.16 -6.40 12.62
N SER A 163 10.33 -5.99 13.13
CA SER A 163 11.32 -5.25 12.34
C SER A 163 11.85 -6.08 11.16
N LEU A 164 12.21 -7.33 11.41
CA LEU A 164 12.68 -8.26 10.37
C LEU A 164 11.58 -8.59 9.36
N ALA A 165 10.34 -8.75 9.82
CA ALA A 165 9.17 -8.93 8.96
C ALA A 165 8.97 -7.76 7.99
N ARG A 166 9.08 -6.51 8.48
CA ARG A 166 8.99 -5.31 7.63
C ARG A 166 10.12 -5.22 6.60
N ILE A 167 11.33 -5.64 6.97
CA ILE A 167 12.47 -5.72 6.04
C ILE A 167 12.17 -6.76 4.95
N ALA A 168 11.70 -7.95 5.32
CA ALA A 168 11.34 -9.01 4.36
C ALA A 168 10.21 -8.56 3.42
N ALA A 169 9.18 -7.90 3.95
CA ALA A 169 8.10 -7.31 3.18
C ALA A 169 8.61 -6.22 2.21
N GLY A 170 9.59 -5.39 2.65
CA GLY A 170 10.22 -4.39 1.80
C GLY A 170 10.96 -4.99 0.59
N PHE A 171 11.68 -6.10 0.79
CA PHE A 171 12.34 -6.81 -0.31
C PHE A 171 11.33 -7.41 -1.31
N ALA A 172 10.13 -7.77 -0.87
CA ALA A 172 9.08 -8.24 -1.76
C ALA A 172 8.54 -7.14 -2.72
N GLY A 173 8.92 -5.89 -2.52
CA GLY A 173 8.69 -4.79 -3.47
C GLY A 173 9.23 -5.08 -4.87
N VAL A 174 10.19 -6.01 -5.02
CA VAL A 174 10.62 -6.54 -6.33
C VAL A 174 9.47 -7.12 -7.16
N GLY A 175 8.37 -7.52 -6.52
CA GLY A 175 7.16 -8.01 -7.19
C GLY A 175 6.50 -6.98 -8.14
N VAL A 176 6.82 -5.71 -8.00
CA VAL A 176 6.43 -4.66 -8.96
C VAL A 176 6.96 -4.97 -10.36
N MET A 177 8.08 -5.70 -10.50
CA MET A 177 8.66 -6.12 -11.78
C MET A 177 7.79 -7.15 -12.54
N ILE A 178 6.67 -7.60 -11.98
CA ILE A 178 5.76 -8.53 -12.66
C ILE A 178 5.30 -7.98 -14.03
N VAL A 179 5.07 -6.67 -14.11
CA VAL A 179 4.63 -6.02 -15.35
C VAL A 179 5.69 -6.19 -16.44
N GLN A 180 6.97 -5.92 -16.11
CA GLN A 180 8.08 -6.03 -17.03
C GLN A 180 8.31 -7.47 -17.48
N VAL A 181 8.27 -8.42 -16.55
CA VAL A 181 8.43 -9.85 -16.86
C VAL A 181 7.26 -10.34 -17.73
N ALA A 182 6.03 -9.89 -17.43
CA ALA A 182 4.85 -10.27 -18.20
C ALA A 182 4.92 -9.75 -19.65
N GLN A 183 5.37 -8.51 -19.84
CA GLN A 183 5.57 -7.93 -21.17
C GLN A 183 6.69 -8.65 -21.94
N ALA A 184 7.79 -9.00 -21.25
CA ALA A 184 8.87 -9.80 -21.83
C ALA A 184 8.40 -11.19 -22.28
N VAL A 185 7.59 -11.87 -21.47
CA VAL A 185 6.98 -13.15 -21.83
C VAL A 185 5.96 -12.97 -22.97
N GLY A 186 5.18 -11.89 -22.94
CA GLY A 186 4.26 -11.53 -24.01
C GLY A 186 4.95 -11.36 -25.36
N SER A 187 6.10 -10.69 -25.40
CA SER A 187 6.87 -10.51 -26.64
C SER A 187 7.36 -11.84 -27.26
N THR A 188 7.59 -12.89 -26.45
CA THR A 188 7.93 -14.23 -26.97
C THR A 188 6.73 -14.89 -27.64
N PHE A 189 5.52 -14.69 -27.13
CA PHE A 189 4.29 -15.17 -27.77
C PHE A 189 3.99 -14.42 -29.07
N GLU A 190 4.27 -13.13 -29.10
CA GLU A 190 4.15 -12.31 -30.30
C GLU A 190 5.11 -12.77 -31.41
N ALA A 191 6.36 -13.05 -31.06
CA ALA A 191 7.33 -13.66 -31.97
C ALA A 191 6.88 -15.02 -32.53
N SER A 192 5.97 -15.73 -31.85
CA SER A 192 5.35 -16.96 -32.32
C SER A 192 4.13 -16.77 -33.23
N GLY A 193 3.75 -15.52 -33.55
CA GLY A 193 2.70 -15.17 -34.50
C GLY A 193 1.34 -14.84 -33.91
N LEU A 194 1.23 -14.63 -32.58
CA LEU A 194 0.01 -14.11 -31.96
C LEU A 194 -0.11 -12.59 -32.17
N SER A 195 -1.34 -12.08 -32.14
CA SER A 195 -1.57 -10.64 -32.11
C SER A 195 -0.98 -10.03 -30.83
N HIS A 196 -0.58 -8.76 -30.87
CA HIS A 196 0.02 -8.06 -29.73
C HIS A 196 -0.86 -8.16 -28.48
N SER A 197 -2.16 -7.86 -28.59
CA SER A 197 -3.12 -7.90 -27.49
C SER A 197 -3.19 -9.30 -26.84
N GLU A 198 -3.37 -10.36 -27.65
CA GLU A 198 -3.45 -11.73 -27.13
C GLU A 198 -2.10 -12.22 -26.58
N ALA A 199 -0.99 -11.85 -27.20
CA ALA A 199 0.36 -12.16 -26.75
C ALA A 199 0.64 -11.55 -25.37
N GLN A 200 0.32 -10.28 -25.16
CA GLN A 200 0.46 -9.60 -23.88
C GLN A 200 -0.46 -10.23 -22.82
N ARG A 201 -1.72 -10.50 -23.16
CA ARG A 201 -2.65 -11.19 -22.26
C ARG A 201 -2.10 -12.53 -21.76
N ARG A 202 -1.59 -13.37 -22.66
CA ARG A 202 -0.96 -14.66 -22.30
C ARG A 202 0.32 -14.47 -21.49
N GLY A 203 1.12 -13.47 -21.82
CA GLY A 203 2.32 -13.10 -21.08
C GLY A 203 2.01 -12.81 -19.61
N PHE A 204 0.97 -12.02 -19.35
CA PHE A 204 0.51 -11.73 -17.98
C PHE A 204 -0.01 -12.99 -17.27
N ILE A 205 -0.82 -13.82 -17.93
CA ILE A 205 -1.34 -15.07 -17.34
C ILE A 205 -0.21 -16.00 -16.93
N VAL A 206 0.74 -16.29 -17.83
CA VAL A 206 1.86 -17.21 -17.57
C VAL A 206 2.76 -16.67 -16.45
N THR A 207 3.05 -15.38 -16.49
CA THR A 207 3.87 -14.72 -15.46
C THR A 207 3.17 -14.71 -14.10
N ALA A 208 1.87 -14.41 -14.08
CA ALA A 208 1.07 -14.45 -12.85
C ALA A 208 1.06 -15.87 -12.24
N ILE A 209 0.90 -16.92 -13.05
CA ILE A 209 0.96 -18.30 -12.58
C ILE A 209 2.33 -18.58 -11.94
N GLY A 210 3.44 -18.29 -12.65
CA GLY A 210 4.78 -18.56 -12.16
C GLY A 210 5.11 -17.84 -10.86
N PHE A 211 4.85 -16.54 -10.80
CA PHE A 211 5.09 -15.74 -9.60
C PHE A 211 4.18 -16.14 -8.44
N THR A 212 2.90 -16.43 -8.70
CA THR A 212 1.95 -16.81 -7.64
C THR A 212 2.29 -18.17 -7.06
N VAL A 213 2.67 -19.15 -7.88
CA VAL A 213 3.14 -20.46 -7.40
C VAL A 213 4.38 -20.30 -6.53
N LEU A 214 5.40 -19.57 -7.01
CA LEU A 214 6.60 -19.28 -6.23
C LEU A 214 6.26 -18.60 -4.89
N SER A 215 5.44 -17.57 -4.94
CA SER A 215 5.03 -16.81 -3.75
C SER A 215 4.27 -17.68 -2.76
N THR A 216 3.40 -18.57 -3.22
CA THR A 216 2.65 -19.51 -2.38
C THR A 216 3.58 -20.45 -1.64
N ILE A 217 4.54 -21.07 -2.36
CA ILE A 217 5.54 -21.94 -1.75
C ILE A 217 6.31 -21.21 -0.65
N LEU A 218 6.75 -19.96 -0.93
CA LEU A 218 7.46 -19.15 0.05
C LEU A 218 6.56 -18.75 1.23
N PHE A 219 5.28 -18.45 0.98
CA PHE A 219 4.34 -18.05 2.03
C PHE A 219 4.07 -19.18 3.02
N GLU A 220 3.94 -20.42 2.57
CA GLU A 220 3.70 -21.57 3.45
C GLU A 220 4.79 -21.79 4.50
N PHE A 221 6.02 -21.29 4.25
CA PHE A 221 7.10 -21.38 5.25
C PHE A 221 6.70 -20.74 6.59
N ALA A 222 5.90 -19.68 6.59
CA ALA A 222 5.42 -19.10 7.84
C ALA A 222 4.58 -20.08 8.65
N GLY A 223 3.66 -20.80 8.03
CA GLY A 223 2.81 -21.79 8.71
C GLY A 223 3.54 -23.07 9.12
N LEU A 224 4.45 -23.55 8.25
CA LEU A 224 5.13 -24.84 8.42
C LEU A 224 6.27 -24.77 9.46
N PHE A 225 7.08 -23.71 9.43
CA PHE A 225 8.31 -23.62 10.22
C PHE A 225 8.17 -22.87 11.54
N THR A 226 7.05 -22.19 11.79
CA THR A 226 6.83 -21.46 13.05
C THR A 226 6.06 -22.30 14.07
N LYS A 227 6.12 -21.89 15.35
CA LYS A 227 5.35 -22.50 16.45
C LYS A 227 4.73 -21.41 17.29
N GLU A 228 3.47 -21.61 17.68
CA GLU A 228 2.76 -20.77 18.62
C GLU A 228 3.04 -21.25 20.04
N ARG A 229 3.35 -20.31 20.96
CA ARG A 229 3.76 -20.60 22.34
C ARG A 229 2.94 -19.82 23.36
N VAL A 230 2.30 -18.73 22.95
CA VAL A 230 1.57 -17.81 23.82
C VAL A 230 0.09 -17.89 23.50
N ALA A 231 -0.75 -18.02 24.51
CA ALA A 231 -2.20 -17.86 24.36
C ALA A 231 -2.51 -16.39 24.06
N GLY A 232 -3.39 -16.13 23.06
CA GLY A 232 -3.79 -14.76 22.72
C GLY A 232 -4.65 -14.13 23.83
N SER A 233 -4.68 -12.78 23.87
CA SER A 233 -5.57 -12.01 24.76
C SER A 233 -7.04 -12.20 24.36
N GLU A 234 -7.94 -12.20 25.35
CA GLU A 234 -9.39 -12.46 25.17
C GLU A 234 -10.25 -11.20 24.97
N GLU A 235 -9.67 -10.00 24.87
CA GLU A 235 -10.45 -8.78 24.71
C GLU A 235 -10.89 -8.57 23.26
N HIS A 236 -12.20 -8.62 23.03
CA HIS A 236 -12.80 -8.49 21.70
C HIS A 236 -13.82 -7.37 21.66
N TYR A 237 -13.54 -6.34 20.87
CA TYR A 237 -14.51 -5.31 20.55
C TYR A 237 -15.22 -5.64 19.22
N THR A 238 -16.50 -5.29 19.14
CA THR A 238 -17.23 -5.39 17.87
C THR A 238 -16.75 -4.31 16.88
N VAL A 239 -16.91 -4.55 15.59
CA VAL A 239 -16.56 -3.57 14.53
C VAL A 239 -17.18 -2.20 14.80
N LYS A 240 -18.45 -2.18 15.24
CA LYS A 240 -19.17 -0.94 15.58
C LYS A 240 -18.56 -0.20 16.78
N GLU A 241 -18.14 -0.94 17.79
CA GLU A 241 -17.46 -0.39 18.96
C GLU A 241 -16.10 0.18 18.59
N ASN A 242 -15.31 -0.53 17.76
CA ASN A 242 -14.02 -0.04 17.25
C ASN A 242 -14.18 1.31 16.54
N PHE A 243 -15.14 1.43 15.60
CA PHE A 243 -15.41 2.70 14.94
C PHE A 243 -15.88 3.78 15.91
N ARG A 244 -16.68 3.44 16.91
CA ARG A 244 -17.14 4.40 17.94
C ARG A 244 -15.99 4.92 18.78
N ILE A 245 -15.06 4.05 19.21
CA ILE A 245 -13.86 4.42 19.96
C ILE A 245 -12.99 5.36 19.12
N MET A 246 -12.65 4.96 17.89
CA MET A 246 -11.84 5.76 16.99
C MET A 246 -12.45 7.15 16.70
N TRP A 247 -13.78 7.22 16.52
CA TRP A 247 -14.46 8.48 16.21
C TRP A 247 -14.58 9.42 17.39
N LYS A 248 -14.74 8.89 18.61
CA LYS A 248 -14.81 9.70 19.84
C LYS A 248 -13.44 10.25 20.24
N ASN A 249 -12.36 9.56 19.94
CA ASN A 249 -11.00 10.01 20.19
C ASN A 249 -10.66 11.18 19.25
N LEU A 250 -10.71 12.41 19.78
CA LEU A 250 -10.52 13.61 18.99
C LEU A 250 -9.16 13.67 18.27
N PRO A 251 -8.00 13.40 18.94
CA PRO A 251 -6.72 13.37 18.26
C PRO A 251 -6.68 12.35 17.11
N PHE A 252 -7.21 11.16 17.32
CA PHE A 252 -7.24 10.13 16.28
C PHE A 252 -8.15 10.53 15.11
N ARG A 253 -9.32 11.11 15.37
CA ARG A 253 -10.24 11.59 14.33
C ARG A 253 -9.58 12.63 13.44
N GLN A 254 -8.76 13.52 13.99
CA GLN A 254 -8.00 14.50 13.22
C GLN A 254 -6.96 13.84 12.29
N ILE A 255 -6.24 12.82 12.78
CA ILE A 255 -5.30 12.04 11.98
C ILE A 255 -6.03 11.23 10.90
N LEU A 256 -7.18 10.62 11.23
CA LEU A 256 -8.02 9.86 10.30
C LEU A 256 -8.45 10.73 9.11
N ILE A 257 -9.03 11.89 9.39
CA ILE A 257 -9.49 12.82 8.34
C ILE A 257 -8.30 13.34 7.52
N SER A 258 -7.19 13.70 8.16
CA SER A 258 -5.96 14.12 7.48
C SER A 258 -5.43 13.02 6.54
N GLY A 259 -5.39 11.77 7.00
CA GLY A 259 -4.98 10.63 6.20
C GLY A 259 -5.88 10.40 4.97
N ILE A 260 -7.20 10.56 5.12
CA ILE A 260 -8.17 10.44 4.02
C ILE A 260 -7.99 11.58 3.01
N LEU A 261 -7.83 12.83 3.47
CA LEU A 261 -7.59 13.98 2.58
C LEU A 261 -6.27 13.84 1.81
N ARG A 262 -5.27 13.18 2.40
CA ARG A 262 -3.98 12.89 1.76
C ARG A 262 -4.05 11.72 0.76
N SER A 263 -5.16 11.04 0.61
CA SER A 263 -5.32 9.86 -0.29
C SER A 263 -4.74 10.05 -1.70
N PRO A 264 -4.83 11.24 -2.35
CA PRO A 264 -4.29 11.41 -3.69
C PRO A 264 -2.78 11.17 -3.82
N ILE A 265 -2.01 11.14 -2.73
CA ILE A 265 -0.57 10.81 -2.78
C ILE A 265 -0.33 9.39 -3.32
N GLN A 266 -1.30 8.48 -3.17
CA GLN A 266 -1.23 7.12 -3.69
C GLN A 266 -1.29 7.07 -5.23
N LEU A 267 -1.72 8.14 -5.90
CA LEU A 267 -1.79 8.22 -7.35
C LEU A 267 -0.42 8.02 -8.01
N LEU A 268 0.64 8.54 -7.39
CA LEU A 268 2.00 8.34 -7.89
C LEU A 268 2.36 6.85 -7.92
N LEU A 269 2.03 6.11 -6.87
CA LEU A 269 2.33 4.67 -6.78
C LEU A 269 1.45 3.85 -7.73
N ILE A 270 0.14 4.11 -7.76
CA ILE A 270 -0.83 3.37 -8.59
C ILE A 270 -0.52 3.55 -10.08
N ASN A 271 -0.16 4.76 -10.50
CA ASN A 271 0.11 5.06 -11.90
C ASN A 271 1.58 4.91 -12.30
N ALA A 272 2.49 4.59 -11.37
CA ALA A 272 3.93 4.52 -11.63
C ALA A 272 4.27 3.63 -12.83
N MET A 273 3.70 2.40 -12.87
CA MET A 273 3.96 1.47 -13.97
C MET A 273 3.37 1.96 -15.29
N THR A 274 2.19 2.56 -15.27
CA THR A 274 1.57 3.14 -16.47
C THR A 274 2.42 4.29 -17.01
N VAL A 275 2.90 5.19 -16.15
CA VAL A 275 3.79 6.29 -16.56
C VAL A 275 5.12 5.76 -17.10
N VAL A 276 5.74 4.79 -16.43
CA VAL A 276 7.02 4.21 -16.88
C VAL A 276 6.84 3.54 -18.24
N THR A 277 5.82 2.71 -18.39
CA THR A 277 5.59 1.94 -19.62
C THR A 277 5.22 2.85 -20.81
N TYR A 278 4.26 3.75 -20.63
CA TYR A 278 3.76 4.54 -21.76
C TYR A 278 4.57 5.82 -21.99
N TYR A 279 4.81 6.61 -20.96
CA TYR A 279 5.48 7.89 -21.11
C TYR A 279 6.98 7.74 -21.41
N TYR A 280 7.68 6.83 -20.70
CA TYR A 280 9.13 6.68 -20.85
C TYR A 280 9.54 5.58 -21.84
N ALA A 281 8.84 4.47 -21.87
CA ALA A 281 9.18 3.31 -22.71
C ALA A 281 8.30 3.16 -23.96
N ASN A 282 7.43 4.14 -24.25
CA ASN A 282 6.59 4.17 -25.45
C ASN A 282 5.72 2.92 -25.65
N GLY A 283 5.04 2.50 -24.59
CA GLY A 283 4.10 1.40 -24.60
C GLY A 283 4.69 0.03 -24.26
N ASP A 284 5.98 -0.17 -24.50
CA ASP A 284 6.65 -1.43 -24.17
C ASP A 284 7.92 -1.20 -23.34
N ILE A 285 7.92 -1.69 -22.10
CA ILE A 285 9.07 -1.62 -21.22
C ILE A 285 10.31 -2.34 -21.79
N MET A 286 10.12 -3.32 -22.69
CA MET A 286 11.21 -4.03 -23.37
C MET A 286 12.01 -3.13 -24.30
N ASN A 287 11.51 -1.92 -24.64
CA ASN A 287 12.28 -0.90 -25.33
C ASN A 287 13.55 -0.46 -24.56
N VAL A 288 13.63 -0.79 -23.23
CA VAL A 288 14.88 -0.70 -22.47
C VAL A 288 15.97 -1.60 -23.05
N PHE A 289 15.59 -2.78 -23.58
CA PHE A 289 16.47 -3.74 -24.23
C PHE A 289 16.35 -3.62 -25.76
N GLY A 290 16.68 -2.47 -26.32
CA GLY A 290 16.58 -2.23 -27.77
C GLY A 290 17.42 -3.19 -28.60
N LYS A 291 17.16 -3.26 -29.93
CA LYS A 291 17.85 -4.14 -30.89
C LYS A 291 19.38 -4.00 -30.87
N ASN A 292 19.90 -2.86 -30.44
CA ASN A 292 21.34 -2.55 -30.38
C ASN A 292 21.92 -2.60 -28.96
N GLY A 293 21.22 -3.25 -27.99
CA GLY A 293 21.62 -3.30 -26.59
C GLY A 293 20.77 -2.41 -25.68
N LEU A 294 21.21 -2.24 -24.44
CA LEU A 294 20.47 -1.53 -23.40
C LEU A 294 20.25 -0.05 -23.76
N ASN A 295 18.99 0.38 -23.81
CA ASN A 295 18.64 1.80 -23.97
C ASN A 295 18.89 2.56 -22.66
N LYS A 296 20.09 3.12 -22.56
CA LYS A 296 20.55 3.85 -21.35
C LYS A 296 19.61 5.01 -21.00
N GLY A 297 19.01 5.69 -21.99
CA GLY A 297 18.10 6.82 -21.74
C GLY A 297 16.83 6.39 -20.99
N ILE A 298 16.18 5.31 -21.44
CA ILE A 298 14.99 4.78 -20.77
C ILE A 298 15.37 4.27 -19.37
N LEU A 299 16.47 3.52 -19.25
CA LEU A 299 16.92 2.98 -17.98
C LEU A 299 17.23 4.10 -16.96
N ILE A 300 17.94 5.15 -17.38
CA ILE A 300 18.25 6.30 -16.52
C ILE A 300 16.95 6.95 -16.04
N ASN A 301 15.97 7.19 -16.93
CA ASN A 301 14.70 7.78 -16.55
C ASN A 301 13.90 6.90 -15.58
N MET A 302 13.90 5.58 -15.76
CA MET A 302 13.28 4.64 -14.82
C MET A 302 13.91 4.71 -13.43
N VAL A 303 15.25 4.76 -13.36
CA VAL A 303 15.97 4.88 -12.08
C VAL A 303 15.75 6.26 -11.45
N LEU A 304 15.76 7.33 -12.25
CA LEU A 304 15.51 8.69 -11.76
C LEU A 304 14.09 8.86 -11.19
N ILE A 305 13.11 8.16 -11.71
CA ILE A 305 11.72 8.28 -11.23
C ILE A 305 11.43 7.27 -10.14
N GLY A 306 11.56 5.98 -10.43
CA GLY A 306 11.26 4.93 -9.46
C GLY A 306 12.25 4.92 -8.29
N GLY A 307 13.55 4.94 -8.57
CA GLY A 307 14.61 4.89 -7.57
C GLY A 307 14.60 6.09 -6.63
N MET A 308 14.48 7.30 -7.17
CA MET A 308 14.54 8.53 -6.36
C MET A 308 13.37 8.66 -5.38
N MET A 309 12.18 8.15 -5.74
CA MET A 309 11.05 8.10 -4.81
C MET A 309 11.37 7.20 -3.60
N PHE A 310 11.91 6.00 -3.84
CA PHE A 310 12.27 5.07 -2.77
C PHE A 310 13.39 5.62 -1.88
N VAL A 311 14.45 6.16 -2.47
CA VAL A 311 15.56 6.78 -1.73
C VAL A 311 15.05 7.92 -0.85
N GLY A 312 14.21 8.80 -1.40
CA GLY A 312 13.58 9.88 -0.65
C GLY A 312 12.74 9.35 0.52
N ASN A 313 11.90 8.35 0.27
CA ASN A 313 11.02 7.77 1.29
C ASN A 313 11.82 7.19 2.47
N PHE A 314 12.85 6.38 2.21
CA PHE A 314 13.70 5.84 3.26
C PHE A 314 14.49 6.91 4.01
N LEU A 315 14.99 7.94 3.32
CA LEU A 315 15.67 9.06 3.94
C LEU A 315 14.73 9.83 4.86
N GLY A 316 13.51 10.13 4.41
CA GLY A 316 12.47 10.78 5.21
C GLY A 316 12.14 10.00 6.47
N MET A 317 11.97 8.68 6.34
CA MET A 317 11.75 7.79 7.49
C MET A 317 12.94 7.82 8.47
N GLY A 318 14.18 7.77 7.96
CA GLY A 318 15.38 7.69 8.78
C GLY A 318 15.70 8.97 9.57
N ILE A 319 15.40 10.13 9.00
CA ILE A 319 15.66 11.43 9.64
C ILE A 319 14.63 11.76 10.72
N MET A 320 13.40 11.26 10.57
CA MET A 320 12.26 11.68 11.39
C MET A 320 12.44 11.46 12.90
N PRO A 321 12.95 10.30 13.39
CA PRO A 321 13.18 10.10 14.82
C PRO A 321 14.15 11.13 15.45
N GLY A 322 15.10 11.65 14.67
CA GLY A 322 16.00 12.71 15.11
C GLY A 322 15.31 14.08 15.20
N LEU A 323 14.45 14.40 14.26
CA LEU A 323 13.69 15.65 14.23
C LEU A 323 12.62 15.70 15.35
N MET A 324 11.94 14.59 15.63
CA MET A 324 10.95 14.49 16.72
C MET A 324 11.53 14.76 18.12
N LYS A 325 12.87 14.64 18.30
CA LYS A 325 13.53 15.00 19.56
C LYS A 325 13.71 16.51 19.74
N ARG A 326 13.58 17.30 18.66
CA ARG A 326 13.85 18.75 18.66
C ARG A 326 12.61 19.60 18.37
N PHE A 327 11.66 19.05 17.68
CA PHE A 327 10.47 19.75 17.21
C PHE A 327 9.21 18.95 17.58
N GLU A 328 8.15 19.67 17.86
CA GLU A 328 6.84 19.12 18.18
C GLU A 328 6.27 18.32 16.99
N LYS A 329 5.72 17.12 17.25
CA LYS A 329 5.19 16.21 16.22
C LYS A 329 4.14 16.86 15.32
N LYS A 330 3.22 17.67 15.91
CA LYS A 330 2.22 18.45 15.19
C LYS A 330 2.85 19.38 14.15
N ASN A 331 3.88 20.13 14.55
CA ASN A 331 4.55 21.11 13.69
C ASN A 331 5.31 20.40 12.56
N LEU A 332 5.98 19.28 12.87
CA LEU A 332 6.65 18.45 11.88
C LEU A 332 5.66 17.86 10.87
N TYR A 333 4.50 17.38 11.34
CA TYR A 333 3.46 16.82 10.47
C TYR A 333 2.92 17.88 9.51
N ASN A 334 2.52 19.04 10.01
CA ASN A 334 2.01 20.13 9.19
C ASN A 334 3.08 20.69 8.23
N PHE A 335 4.32 20.82 8.69
CA PHE A 335 5.44 21.22 7.84
C PHE A 335 5.70 20.22 6.71
N ALA A 336 5.82 18.92 7.02
CA ALA A 336 6.03 17.88 6.03
C ALA A 336 4.87 17.81 5.02
N THR A 337 3.64 18.05 5.47
CA THR A 337 2.44 18.06 4.63
C THR A 337 2.44 19.27 3.68
N LEU A 338 2.63 20.49 4.19
CA LEU A 338 2.59 21.71 3.36
C LEU A 338 3.81 21.83 2.45
N VAL A 339 5.01 21.64 2.99
CA VAL A 339 6.25 21.71 2.19
C VAL A 339 6.31 20.55 1.19
N GLY A 340 5.83 19.36 1.57
CA GLY A 340 5.73 18.23 0.67
C GLY A 340 4.74 18.40 -0.48
N ALA A 341 3.76 19.31 -0.38
CA ALA A 341 2.86 19.64 -1.49
C ALA A 341 3.58 20.39 -2.63
N LEU A 342 4.59 21.20 -2.31
CA LEU A 342 5.30 22.02 -3.29
C LEU A 342 6.01 21.21 -4.40
N PRO A 343 6.81 20.16 -4.10
CA PRO A 343 7.43 19.33 -5.13
C PRO A 343 6.40 18.71 -6.07
N TYR A 344 5.26 18.22 -5.54
CA TYR A 344 4.20 17.67 -6.37
C TYR A 344 3.64 18.72 -7.34
N ALA A 345 3.32 19.93 -6.87
CA ALA A 345 2.83 21.01 -7.73
C ALA A 345 3.89 21.41 -8.77
N PHE A 346 5.16 21.49 -8.36
CA PHE A 346 6.26 21.90 -9.21
C PHE A 346 6.57 20.88 -10.33
N MET A 347 6.31 19.59 -10.10
CA MET A 347 6.40 18.56 -11.14
C MET A 347 5.54 18.90 -12.37
N PHE A 348 4.31 19.38 -12.16
CA PHE A 348 3.44 19.76 -13.27
C PHE A 348 3.90 21.05 -13.97
N VAL A 349 4.42 21.99 -13.21
CA VAL A 349 5.02 23.21 -13.77
C VAL A 349 6.21 22.87 -14.67
N LEU A 350 7.10 21.98 -14.21
CA LEU A 350 8.24 21.49 -15.01
C LEU A 350 7.77 20.81 -16.29
N TYR A 351 6.72 19.98 -16.21
CA TYR A 351 6.12 19.34 -17.38
C TYR A 351 5.63 20.37 -18.42
N LEU A 352 4.95 21.42 -17.98
CA LEU A 352 4.48 22.50 -18.86
C LEU A 352 5.65 23.30 -19.45
N MET A 353 6.66 23.63 -18.63
CA MET A 353 7.88 24.36 -19.10
C MET A 353 8.70 23.53 -20.10
N ALA A 354 8.68 22.21 -19.97
CA ALA A 354 9.33 21.28 -20.89
C ALA A 354 8.54 21.05 -22.19
N GLY A 355 7.42 21.74 -22.38
CA GLY A 355 6.58 21.55 -23.56
C GLY A 355 5.94 20.16 -23.67
N GLY A 356 5.75 19.47 -22.53
CA GLY A 356 5.15 18.15 -22.47
C GLY A 356 6.14 16.97 -22.48
N ASP A 357 7.45 17.23 -22.65
CA ASP A 357 8.48 16.18 -22.62
C ASP A 357 9.56 16.44 -21.57
N VAL A 358 9.48 15.70 -20.45
CA VAL A 358 10.47 15.73 -19.36
C VAL A 358 11.54 14.64 -19.47
N LYS A 359 11.60 13.89 -20.58
CA LYS A 359 12.61 12.84 -20.81
C LYS A 359 14.04 13.39 -20.93
N PRO A 360 14.28 14.56 -21.58
CA PRO A 360 15.61 15.15 -21.62
C PRO A 360 16.16 15.44 -20.23
N LEU A 361 17.42 15.12 -19.97
CA LEU A 361 18.03 15.24 -18.63
C LEU A 361 17.93 16.64 -18.04
N VAL A 362 17.91 17.69 -18.85
CA VAL A 362 17.75 19.08 -18.40
C VAL A 362 16.43 19.28 -17.64
N TRP A 363 15.37 18.56 -17.99
CA TRP A 363 14.08 18.57 -17.33
C TRP A 363 13.91 17.36 -16.39
N GLY A 364 14.46 16.20 -16.77
CA GLY A 364 14.38 14.95 -16.01
C GLY A 364 15.06 15.03 -14.64
N ILE A 365 16.20 15.73 -14.53
CA ILE A 365 16.89 15.89 -13.23
C ILE A 365 16.06 16.74 -12.26
N PRO A 366 15.60 17.97 -12.58
CA PRO A 366 14.72 18.73 -11.68
C PRO A 366 13.43 17.98 -11.34
N PHE A 367 12.84 17.26 -12.29
CA PHE A 367 11.66 16.43 -12.07
C PHE A 367 11.94 15.32 -11.06
N SER A 368 13.08 14.64 -11.17
CA SER A 368 13.51 13.58 -10.25
C SER A 368 13.82 14.11 -8.84
N VAL A 369 14.36 15.32 -8.73
CA VAL A 369 14.53 16.00 -7.43
C VAL A 369 13.18 16.24 -6.76
N CYS A 370 12.16 16.64 -7.52
CA CYS A 370 10.80 16.77 -6.99
C CYS A 370 10.24 15.42 -6.51
N ILE A 371 10.45 14.34 -7.27
CA ILE A 371 10.05 12.98 -6.87
C ILE A 371 10.77 12.55 -5.59
N PHE A 372 12.06 12.81 -5.47
CA PHE A 372 12.83 12.53 -4.27
C PHE A 372 12.29 13.28 -3.04
N LEU A 373 12.03 14.59 -3.17
CA LEU A 373 11.48 15.41 -2.09
C LEU A 373 10.06 14.96 -1.70
N SER A 374 9.24 14.60 -2.69
CA SER A 374 7.90 14.04 -2.46
C SER A 374 7.98 12.71 -1.71
N GLY A 375 8.92 11.84 -2.11
CA GLY A 375 9.21 10.60 -1.40
C GLY A 375 9.65 10.84 0.04
N ALA A 376 10.55 11.80 0.28
CA ALA A 376 11.02 12.15 1.62
C ALA A 376 9.89 12.67 2.52
N ALA A 377 9.02 13.53 1.99
CA ALA A 377 7.84 13.99 2.71
C ALA A 377 6.89 12.83 3.05
N GLN A 378 6.66 11.91 2.12
CA GLN A 378 5.83 10.72 2.35
C GLN A 378 6.43 9.81 3.43
N GLY A 379 7.72 9.54 3.38
CA GLY A 379 8.42 8.74 4.40
C GLY A 379 8.34 9.35 5.79
N ALA A 380 8.56 10.67 5.88
CA ALA A 380 8.41 11.43 7.11
C ALA A 380 6.99 11.32 7.71
N LEU A 381 5.96 11.52 6.87
CA LEU A 381 4.57 11.45 7.28
C LEU A 381 4.13 10.03 7.69
N ASN A 382 4.67 8.99 7.08
CA ASN A 382 4.38 7.61 7.49
C ASN A 382 4.87 7.32 8.91
N VAL A 383 6.07 7.81 9.28
CA VAL A 383 6.60 7.67 10.65
C VAL A 383 5.78 8.52 11.62
N LEU A 384 5.59 9.81 11.32
CA LEU A 384 4.83 10.72 12.18
C LEU A 384 3.42 10.23 12.43
N GLN A 385 2.70 9.79 11.39
CA GLN A 385 1.35 9.25 11.54
C GLN A 385 1.32 8.04 12.47
N SER A 386 2.26 7.11 12.33
CA SER A 386 2.31 5.92 13.19
C SER A 386 2.60 6.27 14.64
N VAL A 387 3.51 7.23 14.89
CA VAL A 387 3.81 7.69 16.26
C VAL A 387 2.62 8.44 16.86
N MET A 388 2.01 9.37 16.13
CA MET A 388 0.84 10.12 16.61
C MET A 388 -0.37 9.19 16.86
N ILE A 389 -0.51 8.09 16.12
CA ILE A 389 -1.55 7.08 16.40
C ILE A 389 -1.25 6.34 17.70
N ALA A 390 0.01 6.02 17.98
CA ALA A 390 0.40 5.43 19.27
C ALA A 390 0.10 6.38 20.44
N ASP A 391 0.36 7.69 20.28
CA ASP A 391 0.00 8.69 21.29
C ASP A 391 -1.53 8.76 21.53
N CYS A 392 -2.34 8.50 20.49
CA CYS A 392 -3.80 8.42 20.65
C CYS A 392 -4.26 7.20 21.48
N VAL A 393 -3.49 6.13 21.50
CA VAL A 393 -3.75 4.97 22.39
C VAL A 393 -3.57 5.38 23.84
N ASP A 394 -2.48 6.07 24.16
CA ASP A 394 -2.21 6.56 25.52
C ASP A 394 -3.27 7.58 25.97
N TYR A 395 -3.72 8.46 25.04
CA TYR A 395 -4.83 9.37 25.30
C TYR A 395 -6.14 8.63 25.60
N GLU A 396 -6.44 7.53 24.92
CA GLU A 396 -7.64 6.71 25.16
C GLU A 396 -7.55 6.01 26.52
N GLU A 397 -6.38 5.42 26.87
CA GLU A 397 -6.15 4.81 28.17
C GLU A 397 -6.33 5.83 29.31
N TYR A 398 -5.85 7.05 29.09
CA TYR A 398 -6.00 8.15 30.06
C TYR A 398 -7.45 8.55 30.28
N THR A 399 -8.24 8.68 29.20
CA THR A 399 -9.61 9.21 29.22
C THR A 399 -10.66 8.15 29.57
N ASN A 400 -10.49 6.92 29.13
CA ASN A 400 -11.49 5.86 29.28
C ASN A 400 -11.00 4.68 30.13
N GLY A 401 -9.75 4.69 30.59
CA GLY A 401 -9.16 3.62 31.43
C GLY A 401 -8.90 2.31 30.69
N ILE A 402 -9.07 2.28 29.38
CA ILE A 402 -8.94 1.08 28.55
C ILE A 402 -7.88 1.30 27.49
N ARG A 403 -6.89 0.38 27.45
CA ARG A 403 -5.84 0.41 26.42
C ARG A 403 -6.26 -0.41 25.21
N THR A 404 -6.45 0.24 24.07
CA THR A 404 -7.00 -0.37 22.84
C THR A 404 -6.04 -0.21 21.65
N ASP A 405 -4.79 -0.70 21.80
CA ASP A 405 -3.76 -0.61 20.73
C ASP A 405 -4.28 -1.16 19.39
N GLY A 406 -4.90 -2.34 19.40
CA GLY A 406 -5.40 -3.00 18.20
C GLY A 406 -6.44 -2.19 17.42
N VAL A 407 -7.30 -1.45 18.12
CA VAL A 407 -8.35 -0.62 17.52
C VAL A 407 -7.72 0.52 16.70
N PHE A 408 -6.78 1.26 17.26
CA PHE A 408 -6.17 2.41 16.60
C PHE A 408 -5.24 2.02 15.45
N PHE A 409 -4.48 0.94 15.58
CA PHE A 409 -3.65 0.43 14.47
C PHE A 409 -4.49 -0.21 13.35
N SER A 410 -5.65 -0.79 13.66
CA SER A 410 -6.62 -1.19 12.63
C SER A 410 -7.15 0.01 11.86
N GLY A 411 -7.36 1.14 12.55
CA GLY A 411 -7.72 2.41 11.92
C GLY A 411 -6.63 2.94 10.98
N GLN A 412 -5.35 2.76 11.30
CA GLN A 412 -4.26 3.08 10.37
C GLN A 412 -4.32 2.23 9.09
N SER A 413 -4.58 0.93 9.23
CA SER A 413 -4.78 0.04 8.07
C SER A 413 -5.98 0.48 7.23
N PHE A 414 -7.09 0.84 7.88
CA PHE A 414 -8.28 1.39 7.22
C PHE A 414 -7.96 2.64 6.40
N ILE A 415 -7.23 3.62 6.97
CA ILE A 415 -6.81 4.84 6.24
C ILE A 415 -6.03 4.43 4.98
N THR A 416 -5.06 3.53 5.10
CA THR A 416 -4.19 3.12 3.98
C THR A 416 -4.99 2.46 2.85
N LYS A 417 -5.88 1.53 3.20
CA LYS A 417 -6.73 0.82 2.23
C LYS A 417 -7.73 1.76 1.56
N LEU A 418 -8.42 2.59 2.35
CA LEU A 418 -9.37 3.56 1.81
C LEU A 418 -8.68 4.58 0.90
N SER A 419 -7.49 5.05 1.29
CA SER A 419 -6.68 5.97 0.47
C SER A 419 -6.34 5.40 -0.90
N SER A 420 -5.98 4.13 -0.99
CA SER A 420 -5.70 3.49 -2.29
C SER A 420 -6.95 3.36 -3.16
N GLY A 421 -8.12 3.10 -2.55
CA GLY A 421 -9.41 3.08 -3.26
C GLY A 421 -9.81 4.46 -3.82
N ILE A 422 -9.69 5.50 -3.01
CA ILE A 422 -9.95 6.88 -3.43
C ILE A 422 -9.02 7.30 -4.58
N ALA A 423 -7.72 6.97 -4.46
CA ALA A 423 -6.77 7.25 -5.51
C ALA A 423 -7.11 6.51 -6.82
N ALA A 424 -7.54 5.24 -6.75
CA ALA A 424 -7.98 4.50 -7.92
C ALA A 424 -9.21 5.14 -8.59
N LEU A 425 -10.17 5.65 -7.80
CA LEU A 425 -11.32 6.40 -8.34
C LEU A 425 -10.89 7.70 -9.03
N ILE A 426 -10.00 8.48 -8.41
CA ILE A 426 -9.50 9.73 -9.00
C ILE A 426 -8.78 9.43 -10.30
N SER A 427 -7.88 8.42 -10.32
CA SER A 427 -7.18 7.97 -11.51
C SER A 427 -8.15 7.60 -12.62
N SER A 428 -9.15 6.79 -12.29
CA SER A 428 -10.16 6.30 -13.24
C SER A 428 -11.05 7.42 -13.77
N ALA A 429 -11.41 8.40 -12.95
CA ALA A 429 -12.19 9.56 -13.37
C ALA A 429 -11.41 10.42 -14.39
N VAL A 430 -10.14 10.70 -14.11
CA VAL A 430 -9.28 11.49 -15.02
C VAL A 430 -9.04 10.73 -16.33
N PHE A 431 -8.69 9.45 -16.27
CA PHE A 431 -8.49 8.62 -17.45
C PHE A 431 -9.78 8.47 -18.27
N GLY A 432 -10.92 8.30 -17.60
CA GLY A 432 -12.23 8.27 -18.25
C GLY A 432 -12.55 9.58 -18.97
N TYR A 433 -12.26 10.73 -18.34
CA TYR A 433 -12.47 12.05 -18.92
C TYR A 433 -11.64 12.30 -20.18
N VAL A 434 -10.38 11.90 -20.19
CA VAL A 434 -9.53 12.05 -21.39
C VAL A 434 -9.74 10.95 -22.43
N GLY A 435 -10.56 9.93 -22.14
CA GLY A 435 -10.81 8.81 -23.03
C GLY A 435 -9.73 7.72 -23.03
N TYR A 436 -8.82 7.72 -22.03
CA TYR A 436 -7.86 6.64 -21.81
C TYR A 436 -8.56 5.45 -21.16
N SER A 437 -9.34 4.72 -21.93
CA SER A 437 -10.23 3.69 -21.43
C SER A 437 -10.71 2.74 -22.55
N GLY A 438 -10.88 1.47 -22.23
CA GLY A 438 -11.48 0.47 -23.09
C GLY A 438 -10.81 0.37 -24.46
N ALA A 439 -11.60 0.38 -25.53
CA ALA A 439 -11.12 0.25 -26.91
C ALA A 439 -10.12 1.34 -27.35
N ASN A 440 -10.09 2.50 -26.69
CA ASN A 440 -9.12 3.53 -27.02
C ASN A 440 -7.71 3.17 -26.54
N VAL A 441 -7.59 2.49 -25.39
CA VAL A 441 -6.31 1.98 -24.88
C VAL A 441 -5.81 0.85 -25.79
N ASP A 442 -6.70 -0.02 -26.25
CA ASP A 442 -6.38 -1.09 -27.20
C ASP A 442 -5.82 -0.51 -28.51
N LYS A 443 -6.52 0.47 -29.12
CA LYS A 443 -6.04 1.19 -30.31
C LYS A 443 -4.71 1.91 -30.07
N LEU A 444 -4.51 2.47 -28.88
CA LEU A 444 -3.24 3.07 -28.50
C LEU A 444 -2.12 2.03 -28.50
N ASN A 445 -2.35 0.87 -27.88
CA ASN A 445 -1.37 -0.21 -27.82
C ASN A 445 -0.97 -0.66 -29.22
N ASP A 446 -1.93 -0.88 -30.11
CA ASP A 446 -1.68 -1.24 -31.52
C ASP A 446 -0.88 -0.15 -32.24
N ALA A 447 -1.23 1.11 -32.06
CA ALA A 447 -0.52 2.24 -32.70
C ALA A 447 0.93 2.35 -32.19
N LEU A 448 1.17 2.21 -30.89
CA LEU A 448 2.51 2.26 -30.32
C LEU A 448 3.36 1.08 -30.78
N HIS A 449 2.74 -0.12 -30.88
CA HIS A 449 3.40 -1.30 -31.45
C HIS A 449 3.76 -1.11 -32.94
N ALA A 450 2.91 -0.41 -33.70
CA ALA A 450 3.19 -0.02 -35.07
C ALA A 450 4.23 1.11 -35.22
N GLY A 451 4.76 1.64 -34.10
CA GLY A 451 5.83 2.65 -34.08
C GLY A 451 5.36 4.09 -33.88
N ALA A 452 4.12 4.33 -33.47
CA ALA A 452 3.67 5.66 -33.07
C ALA A 452 4.41 6.14 -31.81
N ASP A 453 4.51 7.46 -31.63
CA ASP A 453 5.04 8.04 -30.39
C ASP A 453 3.90 8.42 -29.45
N PHE A 454 4.00 7.98 -28.18
CA PHE A 454 3.00 8.23 -27.13
C PHE A 454 2.77 9.73 -26.89
N LEU A 455 3.84 10.54 -26.92
CA LEU A 455 3.73 11.97 -26.65
C LEU A 455 2.95 12.74 -27.73
N THR A 456 2.98 12.26 -28.97
CA THR A 456 2.30 12.88 -30.12
C THR A 456 1.03 12.17 -30.54
N TYR A 457 0.74 10.99 -29.96
CA TYR A 457 -0.46 10.22 -30.29
C TYR A 457 -1.73 10.99 -29.91
N ASP A 458 -2.61 11.20 -30.88
CA ASP A 458 -3.85 11.92 -30.66
C ASP A 458 -5.11 11.04 -30.63
N GLY A 459 -5.10 9.87 -31.27
CA GLY A 459 -6.21 8.93 -31.27
C GLY A 459 -7.60 9.56 -31.52
N GLY A 460 -7.64 10.76 -32.13
CA GLY A 460 -8.84 11.58 -32.28
C GLY A 460 -9.24 12.40 -31.06
N THR A 461 -8.41 12.44 -30.01
CA THR A 461 -8.73 13.12 -28.72
C THR A 461 -7.87 14.36 -28.44
N GLY A 462 -6.89 14.66 -29.29
CA GLY A 462 -5.92 15.75 -29.15
C GLY A 462 -4.54 15.26 -28.69
N ALA A 463 -3.50 15.67 -29.44
CA ALA A 463 -2.13 15.24 -29.20
C ALA A 463 -1.66 15.48 -27.75
N GLY A 464 -0.98 14.50 -27.18
CA GLY A 464 -0.41 14.58 -25.84
C GLY A 464 -1.40 14.54 -24.68
N LYS A 465 -2.69 14.36 -24.93
CA LYS A 465 -3.73 14.42 -23.88
C LYS A 465 -3.57 13.31 -22.84
N TYR A 466 -3.17 12.11 -23.26
CA TYR A 466 -2.91 11.01 -22.34
C TYR A 466 -1.67 11.24 -21.49
N ALA A 467 -0.59 11.76 -22.09
CA ALA A 467 0.63 12.14 -21.37
C ALA A 467 0.34 13.23 -20.33
N ALA A 468 -0.41 14.27 -20.73
CA ALA A 468 -0.82 15.34 -19.82
C ALA A 468 -1.66 14.82 -18.64
N ALA A 469 -2.61 13.91 -18.90
CA ALA A 469 -3.42 13.29 -17.84
C ALA A 469 -2.58 12.47 -16.87
N MET A 470 -1.59 11.70 -17.35
CA MET A 470 -0.68 10.94 -16.51
C MET A 470 0.16 11.86 -15.62
N MET A 471 0.73 12.94 -16.20
CA MET A 471 1.53 13.91 -15.44
C MET A 471 0.67 14.72 -14.46
N PHE A 472 -0.55 15.07 -14.83
CA PHE A 472 -1.51 15.70 -13.93
C PHE A 472 -1.80 14.79 -12.72
N LEU A 473 -2.11 13.51 -12.94
CA LEU A 473 -2.47 12.54 -11.90
C LEU A 473 -1.37 12.37 -10.85
N ILE A 474 -0.11 12.33 -11.25
CA ILE A 474 1.01 12.13 -10.32
C ILE A 474 1.47 13.42 -9.64
N SER A 475 0.89 14.57 -9.98
CA SER A 475 1.35 15.88 -9.50
C SER A 475 0.25 16.70 -8.82
N ILE A 476 -0.76 17.16 -9.53
CA ILE A 476 -1.72 18.14 -9.01
C ILE A 476 -2.64 17.58 -7.91
N PRO A 477 -3.34 16.43 -8.09
CA PRO A 477 -4.17 15.88 -7.02
C PRO A 477 -3.36 15.53 -5.75
N PRO A 478 -2.14 14.94 -5.81
CA PRO A 478 -1.29 14.77 -4.64
C PRO A 478 -0.95 16.09 -3.94
N ALA A 479 -0.60 17.15 -4.69
CA ALA A 479 -0.31 18.46 -4.11
C ALA A 479 -1.52 19.03 -3.35
N ILE A 480 -2.72 18.96 -3.94
CA ILE A 480 -3.97 19.40 -3.32
C ILE A 480 -4.26 18.55 -2.07
N GLY A 481 -4.17 17.23 -2.18
CA GLY A 481 -4.41 16.31 -1.06
C GLY A 481 -3.47 16.57 0.12
N MET A 482 -2.19 16.78 -0.15
CA MET A 482 -1.19 17.17 0.85
C MET A 482 -1.56 18.50 1.53
N ALA A 483 -1.89 19.54 0.77
CA ALA A 483 -2.26 20.83 1.33
C ALA A 483 -3.54 20.73 2.20
N LEU A 484 -4.56 20.02 1.75
CA LEU A 484 -5.81 19.82 2.50
C LEU A 484 -5.59 18.99 3.78
N ALA A 485 -4.66 18.06 3.78
CA ALA A 485 -4.38 17.19 4.93
C ALA A 485 -3.84 17.95 6.15
N ALA A 486 -3.28 19.15 5.98
CA ALA A 486 -2.85 19.99 7.08
C ALA A 486 -4.02 20.63 7.85
N ILE A 487 -5.21 20.75 7.23
CA ILE A 487 -6.36 21.45 7.84
C ILE A 487 -6.80 20.80 9.16
N PRO A 488 -7.08 19.48 9.23
CA PRO A 488 -7.52 18.82 10.47
C PRO A 488 -6.46 18.86 11.57
N THR A 489 -5.17 18.80 11.19
CA THR A 489 -4.05 18.73 12.13
C THR A 489 -3.49 20.10 12.51
N TRP A 490 -3.98 21.20 11.89
CA TRP A 490 -3.53 22.56 12.22
C TRP A 490 -3.74 22.90 13.69
N LYS A 491 -4.91 22.52 14.24
CA LYS A 491 -5.23 22.61 15.66
C LYS A 491 -5.30 21.20 16.25
N TYR A 492 -4.21 20.43 16.13
CA TYR A 492 -4.15 19.07 16.68
C TYR A 492 -4.34 19.10 18.19
N ALA A 493 -5.25 18.26 18.69
CA ALA A 493 -5.72 18.31 20.07
C ALA A 493 -4.71 17.80 21.10
N LEU A 494 -3.75 16.96 20.68
CA LEU A 494 -2.75 16.35 21.57
C LEU A 494 -1.37 16.94 21.30
N SER A 495 -0.93 17.94 22.11
CA SER A 495 0.44 18.45 22.06
C SER A 495 1.43 17.48 22.70
N ASP A 496 2.73 17.59 22.37
CA ASP A 496 3.75 16.75 22.98
C ASP A 496 3.86 16.97 24.50
N ALA A 497 3.65 18.20 24.97
CA ALA A 497 3.63 18.53 26.39
C ALA A 497 2.45 17.85 27.12
N GLU A 498 1.26 17.88 26.50
CA GLU A 498 0.08 17.21 27.03
C GLU A 498 0.23 15.69 27.05
N HIS A 499 0.79 15.11 25.97
CA HIS A 499 1.09 13.68 25.91
C HIS A 499 2.08 13.26 27.01
N THR A 500 3.13 14.05 27.26
CA THR A 500 4.08 13.78 28.35
C THR A 500 3.37 13.79 29.71
N ARG A 501 2.50 14.78 29.96
CA ARG A 501 1.68 14.84 31.19
C ARG A 501 0.80 13.60 31.37
N ILE A 502 0.16 13.16 30.27
CA ILE A 502 -0.67 11.95 30.26
C ILE A 502 0.15 10.71 30.60
N LEU A 503 1.35 10.56 30.02
CA LEU A 503 2.24 9.44 30.30
C LEU A 503 2.67 9.42 31.78
N ASP A 504 3.07 10.57 32.36
CA ASP A 504 3.45 10.66 33.75
C ASP A 504 2.31 10.24 34.69
N GLU A 505 1.09 10.64 34.37
CA GLU A 505 -0.10 10.29 35.15
C GLU A 505 -0.48 8.81 34.99
N LEU A 506 -0.37 8.22 33.77
CA LEU A 506 -0.59 6.80 33.55
C LEU A 506 0.44 5.94 34.31
N VAL A 507 1.70 6.37 34.36
CA VAL A 507 2.74 5.71 35.15
C VAL A 507 2.39 5.77 36.64
N ALA A 508 1.95 6.91 37.15
CA ALA A 508 1.53 7.07 38.54
C ALA A 508 0.31 6.16 38.88
N ARG A 509 -0.69 6.09 38.00
CA ARG A 509 -1.86 5.21 38.17
C ARG A 509 -1.47 3.72 38.23
N ARG A 510 -0.56 3.28 37.36
CA ARG A 510 -0.07 1.89 37.35
C ARG A 510 0.72 1.58 38.63
N ALA A 511 1.56 2.50 39.09
CA ALA A 511 2.30 2.34 40.33
C ALA A 511 1.38 2.26 41.57
N ALA A 512 0.33 3.10 41.66
CA ALA A 512 -0.67 3.04 42.72
C ALA A 512 -1.45 1.72 42.72
N ALA A 513 -1.85 1.24 41.50
CA ALA A 513 -2.53 -0.04 41.36
C ALA A 513 -1.65 -1.23 41.80
N GLU A 514 -0.34 -1.23 41.51
CA GLU A 514 0.62 -2.22 41.97
C GLU A 514 0.84 -2.15 43.51
N ALA A 515 0.73 -0.97 44.11
CA ALA A 515 0.83 -0.76 45.56
C ALA A 515 -0.46 -1.13 46.33
N GLY A 516 -1.56 -1.41 45.62
CA GLY A 516 -2.88 -1.67 46.22
C GLY A 516 -3.54 -0.40 46.75
N GLU A 517 -3.10 0.79 46.31
CA GLU A 517 -3.67 2.09 46.65
C GLU A 517 -4.79 2.45 45.65
N GLU A 518 -5.75 3.28 46.12
CA GLU A 518 -6.84 3.76 45.26
C GLU A 518 -6.27 4.62 44.10
N ALA A 519 -6.45 4.16 42.85
CA ALA A 519 -5.93 4.88 41.69
C ALA A 519 -6.59 6.27 41.56
N PRO A 520 -5.86 7.33 41.16
CA PRO A 520 -6.45 8.63 40.90
C PRO A 520 -7.63 8.51 39.93
N ALA A 521 -8.74 9.18 40.24
CA ALA A 521 -9.97 9.12 39.44
C ALA A 521 -9.70 9.52 37.97
N VAL A 522 -10.37 8.83 37.05
CA VAL A 522 -10.37 9.20 35.61
C VAL A 522 -10.98 10.60 35.48
N PRO A 523 -10.31 11.58 34.84
CA PRO A 523 -10.86 12.90 34.70
C PRO A 523 -12.16 12.87 33.90
N GLU A 524 -13.20 13.55 34.36
CA GLU A 524 -14.39 13.79 33.53
C GLU A 524 -13.99 14.68 32.35
N VAL A 525 -14.06 14.13 31.15
CA VAL A 525 -13.87 14.91 29.92
C VAL A 525 -15.10 15.81 29.75
N PRO A 526 -14.95 17.14 29.61
CA PRO A 526 -16.07 18.00 29.29
C PRO A 526 -16.77 17.52 28.03
N ALA A 527 -18.06 17.25 28.11
CA ALA A 527 -18.88 16.94 26.96
C ALA A 527 -19.01 18.22 26.10
N GLU A 528 -18.30 18.28 24.94
CA GLU A 528 -18.56 19.24 23.86
C GLU A 528 -19.38 18.62 22.72
#